data_165a74b37e948d5cb88ee8dc813dac34
#
_entry.id   165a74b37e948d5cb88ee8dc813dac34
#
_cell.length_a   1.000
_cell.length_b   1.000
_cell.length_c   1.000
_cell.angle_alpha   90.00
_cell.angle_beta   90.00
_cell.angle_gamma   90.00
#
_symmetry.space_group_name_H-M   'P 1'
#
loop_
_entity.id
_entity.type
_entity.pdbx_description
1 polymer ?
#
loop_
_entity_poly.entity_id
_entity_poly.type
_entity_poly.pdbx_seq_one_letter_code
_entity_poly.pdbx_strand_id
1 'polypeptide(L)'
;MRSTGVAHQVILTETFFAAVEQFETEDAERVINKVEDIADFPSHFLDALKNHPGYKLRVGDFRVLVDWDKDDETLYAIDVFERKHEYRELGNYREVWGSWRDES
;
A
#
# COMPACT_ATOMS: atom_id res chain seq x y z
N MET A 1 22.70 12.02 13.13
CA MET A 1 21.64 11.55 13.27
C MET A 1 20.66 12.01 12.41
N ARG A 2 19.81 11.42 12.09
CA ARG A 2 18.90 11.81 11.27
C ARG A 2 18.11 12.73 11.87
N SER A 3 18.16 13.76 11.45
CA SER A 3 17.53 14.74 12.08
C SER A 3 16.19 14.95 11.67
N THR A 4 15.90 14.71 10.50
CA THR A 4 14.62 15.10 10.08
C THR A 4 13.85 13.91 9.78
N GLY A 5 12.67 13.91 10.00
CA GLY A 5 11.82 12.87 9.66
C GLY A 5 12.30 11.54 10.13
N VAL A 6 11.48 10.72 10.50
CA VAL A 6 11.78 9.38 10.90
C VAL A 6 11.23 8.47 9.84
N ALA A 7 12.01 7.51 9.42
CA ALA A 7 11.51 6.54 8.46
C ALA A 7 10.33 5.81 9.06
N HIS A 8 9.26 5.71 8.31
CA HIS A 8 8.08 5.01 8.78
C HIS A 8 8.34 3.51 8.81
N GLN A 9 7.65 2.82 9.69
CA GLN A 9 7.69 1.38 9.69
C GLN A 9 6.76 0.89 8.58
N VAL A 10 7.16 -0.15 7.87
CA VAL A 10 6.36 -0.71 6.80
C VAL A 10 5.97 -2.13 7.16
N ILE A 11 4.68 -2.42 7.12
CA ILE A 11 4.17 -3.74 7.41
C ILE A 11 3.46 -4.27 6.17
N LEU A 12 3.89 -5.43 5.70
CA LEU A 12 3.28 -6.07 4.53
C LEU A 12 2.29 -7.11 5.06
N THR A 13 1.02 -6.89 4.82
CA THR A 13 -0.02 -7.76 5.36
C THR A 13 -0.08 -9.07 4.60
N GLU A 14 -0.78 -10.05 5.16
CA GLU A 14 -0.94 -11.35 4.52
C GLU A 14 -1.67 -11.21 3.18
N THR A 15 -2.68 -10.36 3.13
CA THR A 15 -3.42 -10.14 1.88
C THR A 15 -2.51 -9.58 0.80
N PHE A 16 -1.63 -8.65 1.17
CA PHE A 16 -0.67 -8.09 0.25
C PHE A 16 0.26 -9.18 -0.28
N PHE A 17 0.80 -10.00 0.61
CA PHE A 17 1.69 -11.09 0.19
C PHE A 17 0.99 -12.09 -0.72
N ALA A 18 -0.24 -12.44 -0.40
CA ALA A 18 -1.01 -13.36 -1.24
C ALA A 18 -1.20 -12.77 -2.63
N ALA A 19 -1.41 -11.47 -2.71
CA ALA A 19 -1.58 -10.81 -4.00
C ALA A 19 -0.29 -10.80 -4.82
N VAL A 20 0.83 -10.46 -4.19
CA VAL A 20 2.10 -10.38 -4.95
C VAL A 20 2.59 -11.75 -5.37
N GLU A 21 2.19 -12.80 -4.69
CA GLU A 21 2.56 -14.15 -5.08
C GLU A 21 2.00 -14.54 -6.44
N GLN A 22 0.97 -13.83 -6.90
CA GLN A 22 0.38 -14.09 -8.20
C GLN A 22 1.17 -13.43 -9.33
N PHE A 23 2.12 -12.58 -9.00
CA PHE A 23 2.88 -11.83 -9.98
C PHE A 23 4.18 -12.54 -10.33
N GLU A 24 4.79 -12.14 -11.44
CA GLU A 24 6.12 -12.61 -11.77
C GLU A 24 7.09 -12.10 -10.74
N THR A 25 8.16 -12.84 -10.51
CA THR A 25 9.13 -12.49 -9.47
C THR A 25 9.65 -11.06 -9.60
N GLU A 26 9.95 -10.63 -10.81
CA GLU A 26 10.46 -9.29 -11.03
C GLU A 26 9.46 -8.22 -10.62
N ASP A 27 8.19 -8.45 -10.95
CA ASP A 27 7.14 -7.50 -10.62
C ASP A 27 6.90 -7.47 -9.11
N ALA A 28 6.88 -8.64 -8.49
CA ALA A 28 6.69 -8.73 -7.05
C ALA A 28 7.80 -7.99 -6.32
N GLU A 29 9.04 -8.18 -6.75
CA GLU A 29 10.17 -7.51 -6.13
C GLU A 29 10.10 -6.00 -6.30
N ARG A 30 9.71 -5.56 -7.49
CA ARG A 30 9.59 -4.13 -7.74
C ARG A 30 8.54 -3.49 -6.84
N VAL A 31 7.41 -4.17 -6.67
CA VAL A 31 6.34 -3.65 -5.83
C VAL A 31 6.79 -3.60 -4.37
N ILE A 32 7.38 -4.67 -3.88
CA ILE A 32 7.83 -4.72 -2.48
C ILE A 32 8.89 -3.66 -2.22
N ASN A 33 9.86 -3.54 -3.12
CA ASN A 33 10.93 -2.56 -2.95
C ASN A 33 10.38 -1.14 -2.94
N LYS A 34 9.40 -0.84 -3.79
CA LYS A 34 8.84 0.49 -3.82
C LYS A 34 8.06 0.79 -2.55
N VAL A 35 7.32 -0.18 -2.05
CA VAL A 35 6.58 0.00 -0.81
C VAL A 35 7.54 0.34 0.33
N GLU A 36 8.69 -0.31 0.36
CA GLU A 36 9.68 -0.04 1.39
C GLU A 36 10.38 1.30 1.19
N ASP A 37 10.58 1.68 -0.07
CA ASP A 37 11.27 2.93 -0.38
C ASP A 37 10.49 4.17 0.05
N ILE A 38 9.17 4.11 0.08
CA ILE A 38 8.38 5.28 0.41
C ILE A 38 8.37 5.58 1.90
N ALA A 39 8.98 4.72 2.71
CA ALA A 39 8.96 4.87 4.17
C ALA A 39 9.52 6.22 4.63
N ASP A 40 10.50 6.75 3.91
CA ASP A 40 11.11 8.01 4.30
C ASP A 40 10.24 9.23 3.97
N PHE A 41 9.51 9.17 2.88
CA PHE A 41 8.69 10.29 2.44
C PHE A 41 7.35 9.82 1.87
N PRO A 42 6.49 9.25 2.72
CA PRO A 42 5.23 8.69 2.20
C PRO A 42 4.36 9.71 1.46
N SER A 43 4.33 10.94 1.93
CA SER A 43 3.49 11.96 1.31
C SER A 43 3.90 12.28 -0.12
N HIS A 44 5.15 11.96 -0.47
CA HIS A 44 5.64 12.22 -1.81
C HIS A 44 5.08 11.22 -2.83
N PHE A 45 4.72 10.05 -2.38
CA PHE A 45 4.34 8.95 -3.25
C PHE A 45 2.92 8.48 -3.12
N LEU A 46 2.28 8.74 -1.98
CA LEU A 46 0.94 8.24 -1.72
C LEU A 46 -0.10 9.26 -2.13
N ASP A 47 -1.12 8.78 -2.84
CA ASP A 47 -2.25 9.61 -3.22
C ASP A 47 -3.43 9.25 -2.35
N ALA A 48 -4.03 10.23 -1.70
CA ALA A 48 -5.21 9.99 -0.88
C ALA A 48 -6.36 9.55 -1.77
N LEU A 49 -7.13 8.59 -1.28
CA LEU A 49 -8.26 8.09 -2.03
C LEU A 49 -9.47 8.95 -1.76
N LYS A 50 -10.23 9.22 -2.83
CA LYS A 50 -11.38 10.06 -2.72
C LYS A 50 -12.46 9.35 -1.94
N ASN A 51 -13.00 10.01 -0.92
CA ASN A 51 -14.09 9.47 -0.10
C ASN A 51 -13.72 8.16 0.59
N HIS A 52 -12.44 8.02 0.92
CA HIS A 52 -11.97 6.80 1.54
C HIS A 52 -10.73 7.13 2.37
N PRO A 53 -10.57 6.53 3.54
CA PRO A 53 -9.44 6.88 4.41
C PRO A 53 -8.08 6.36 3.94
N GLY A 54 -8.05 5.47 2.97
CA GLY A 54 -6.81 4.87 2.52
C GLY A 54 -6.06 5.67 1.49
N TYR A 55 -4.93 5.15 1.09
CA TYR A 55 -4.04 5.77 0.11
C TYR A 55 -3.69 4.76 -0.97
N LYS A 56 -3.28 5.29 -2.11
CA LYS A 56 -2.88 4.48 -3.24
C LYS A 56 -1.44 4.81 -3.62
N LEU A 57 -0.64 3.79 -3.84
CA LEU A 57 0.72 3.94 -4.32
C LEU A 57 0.80 3.36 -5.73
N ARG A 58 1.35 4.14 -6.65
CA ARG A 58 1.53 3.67 -8.02
C ARG A 58 2.91 3.09 -8.19
N VAL A 59 2.99 1.87 -8.68
CA VAL A 59 4.27 1.21 -8.96
C VAL A 59 4.15 0.66 -10.38
N GLY A 60 4.57 1.45 -11.37
CA GLY A 60 4.41 1.06 -12.76
C GLY A 60 2.95 0.77 -13.08
N ASP A 61 2.67 -0.44 -13.51
CA ASP A 61 1.31 -0.86 -13.85
C ASP A 61 0.56 -1.45 -12.66
N PHE A 62 1.12 -1.34 -11.47
CA PHE A 62 0.49 -1.87 -10.27
C PHE A 62 0.04 -0.75 -9.36
N ARG A 63 -0.96 -1.04 -8.54
CA ARG A 63 -1.47 -0.11 -7.54
C ARG A 63 -1.49 -0.82 -6.21
N VAL A 64 -0.96 -0.18 -5.17
CA VAL A 64 -0.93 -0.75 -3.83
C VAL A 64 -1.87 0.05 -2.95
N LEU A 65 -2.71 -0.67 -2.21
CA LEU A 65 -3.61 -0.05 -1.25
C LEU A 65 -2.85 0.05 0.07
N VAL A 66 -2.76 1.24 0.62
CA VAL A 66 -1.97 1.49 1.82
C VAL A 66 -2.82 2.16 2.90
N ASP A 67 -2.68 1.68 4.13
CA ASP A 67 -3.24 2.34 5.30
C ASP A 67 -2.08 3.03 5.98
N TRP A 68 -2.18 4.33 6.18
CA TRP A 68 -1.11 5.13 6.75
C TRP A 68 -1.52 5.60 8.14
N ASP A 69 -0.90 5.04 9.16
CA ASP A 69 -1.12 5.49 10.52
C ASP A 69 -0.08 6.55 10.81
N LYS A 70 -0.47 7.80 10.71
CA LYS A 70 0.45 8.91 10.87
C LYS A 70 0.93 9.09 12.29
N ASP A 71 0.09 8.74 13.24
CA ASP A 71 0.45 8.87 14.66
C ASP A 71 1.53 7.87 15.05
N ASP A 72 1.42 6.66 14.50
CA ASP A 72 2.38 5.59 14.78
C ASP A 72 3.48 5.54 13.77
N GLU A 73 3.44 6.40 12.76
CA GLU A 73 4.42 6.44 11.68
C GLU A 73 4.58 5.07 11.04
N THR A 74 3.46 4.43 10.73
CA THR A 74 3.45 3.08 10.18
C THR A 74 2.61 3.03 8.92
N LEU A 75 3.13 2.33 7.91
CA LEU A 75 2.44 2.12 6.65
C LEU A 75 2.10 0.64 6.55
N TYR A 76 0.85 0.34 6.24
CA TYR A 76 0.42 -1.04 6.06
C TYR A 76 0.08 -1.24 4.60
N ALA A 77 0.81 -2.10 3.91
CA ALA A 77 0.49 -2.47 2.54
C ALA A 77 -0.59 -3.53 2.62
N ILE A 78 -1.80 -3.19 2.21
CA ILE A 78 -2.95 -4.03 2.41
C ILE A 78 -3.24 -4.93 1.22
N ASP A 79 -3.11 -4.41 0.02
CA ASP A 79 -3.44 -5.17 -1.18
C ASP A 79 -2.71 -4.56 -2.36
N VAL A 80 -2.62 -5.31 -3.45
CA VAL A 80 -2.01 -4.81 -4.68
C VAL A 80 -2.76 -5.41 -5.86
N PHE A 81 -2.93 -4.61 -6.91
CA PHE A 81 -3.63 -5.07 -8.10
C PHE A 81 -3.07 -4.35 -9.32
N GLU A 82 -3.35 -4.90 -10.51
CA GLU A 82 -2.90 -4.30 -11.74
C GLU A 82 -3.76 -3.11 -12.11
N ARG A 83 -3.14 -2.12 -12.73
CA ARG A 83 -3.83 -0.91 -13.14
C ARG A 83 -5.07 -1.20 -13.98
N LYS A 84 -5.00 -2.17 -14.86
CA LYS A 84 -6.13 -2.48 -15.72
C LYS A 84 -7.36 -2.96 -14.97
N HIS A 85 -7.18 -3.37 -13.70
CA HIS A 85 -8.28 -3.81 -12.87
C HIS A 85 -8.68 -2.75 -11.85
N GLU A 86 -8.13 -1.56 -11.98
CA GLU A 86 -8.30 -0.52 -10.96
C GLU A 86 -9.76 -0.20 -10.67
N TYR A 87 -10.58 -0.03 -11.70
CA TYR A 87 -11.97 0.30 -11.47
C TYR A 87 -12.73 -0.80 -10.74
N ARG A 88 -12.47 -2.04 -11.10
CA ARG A 88 -13.15 -3.15 -10.45
C ARG A 88 -12.69 -3.30 -9.01
N GLU A 89 -11.39 -3.19 -8.79
CA GLU A 89 -10.85 -3.34 -7.45
C GLU A 89 -11.25 -2.18 -6.54
N LEU A 90 -11.35 -0.99 -7.09
CA LEU A 90 -11.83 0.13 -6.31
C LEU A 90 -13.30 -0.04 -5.93
N GLY A 91 -14.04 -0.77 -6.71
CA GLY A 91 -15.42 -1.11 -6.36
C GLY A 91 -15.50 -2.03 -5.16
N ASN A 92 -14.49 -2.89 -4.98
CA ASN A 92 -14.46 -3.83 -3.88
C ASN A 92 -13.65 -3.36 -2.69
N TYR A 93 -13.02 -2.19 -2.80
CA TYR A 93 -12.10 -1.65 -1.87
C TYR A 93 -12.65 -1.50 -0.50
N ARG A 94 -13.95 -1.10 -0.37
CA ARG A 94 -14.54 -0.93 0.93
C ARG A 94 -14.62 -2.24 1.69
N GLU A 95 -14.82 -3.33 1.00
CA GLU A 95 -14.86 -4.62 1.63
C GLU A 95 -13.47 -5.02 2.15
N VAL A 96 -12.47 -4.84 1.31
CA VAL A 96 -11.09 -5.17 1.69
C VAL A 96 -10.67 -4.30 2.87
N TRP A 97 -10.97 -3.01 2.80
CA TRP A 97 -10.61 -2.09 3.86
C TRP A 97 -11.34 -2.41 5.16
N GLY A 98 -12.62 -2.70 5.05
CA GLY A 98 -13.41 -3.04 6.23
C GLY A 98 -12.91 -4.29 6.91
N SER A 99 -12.58 -5.29 6.11
CA SER A 99 -12.04 -6.53 6.63
C SER A 99 -10.71 -6.30 7.36
N TRP A 100 -9.87 -5.49 6.75
CA TRP A 100 -8.59 -5.13 7.35
C TRP A 100 -8.79 -4.41 8.67
N ARG A 101 -9.70 -3.44 8.70
CA ARG A 101 -9.96 -2.69 9.91
C ARG A 101 -10.58 -3.53 11.00
N ASP A 102 -11.43 -4.47 10.64
CA ASP A 102 -12.06 -5.35 11.62
C ASP A 102 -11.06 -6.29 12.25
N GLU A 103 -10.04 -6.68 11.51
CA GLU A 103 -9.02 -7.59 12.01
C GLU A 103 -7.98 -6.87 12.87
N SER A 104 -7.85 -5.61 12.70
CA SER A 104 -6.89 -4.85 13.49
C SER A 104 -7.57 -4.13 14.62
#